data_2f5b8ef07f458b03051149ce445033a5
#
_entry.id   2f5b8ef07f458b03051149ce445033a5
#
_cell.length_a   1.000
_cell.length_b   1.000
_cell.length_c   1.000
_cell.angle_alpha   90.00
_cell.angle_beta   90.00
_cell.angle_gamma   90.00
#
_symmetry.space_group_name_H-M   'P 1'
#
loop_
_entity.id
_entity.type
_entity.pdbx_description
1 polymer ?
#
loop_
_entity_poly.entity_id
_entity_poly.type
_entity_poly.pdbx_seq_one_letter_code
_entity_poly.pdbx_strand_id
1 'polypeptide(L)'
;MTETAAILHTATARSLILLDEVGRGTSTYDGLAIAWAAVEYLHSRVRAKTLFATHYFELTELAEQLSGVKNYHVSVKEAGGSVVFLRRVEPGAADRSYGIEVAKLAGLPNEVVVRAREVLAEHESSEHRLTGHLTPGASAVPSRPTQLTIFTPLSQPVLEKLREVDLNRLTPLEALNLLAELKKEI
;
A
#
# COMPACT_ATOMS: atom_id res chain seq x y z
N MET A 1 16.17 -10.83 -0.31
CA MET A 1 17.10 -9.69 -0.05
C MET A 1 18.51 -9.91 -0.58
N THR A 2 19.15 -11.05 -0.35
CA THR A 2 20.53 -11.30 -0.83
C THR A 2 20.64 -11.23 -2.35
N GLU A 3 19.70 -11.82 -3.09
CA GLU A 3 19.64 -11.75 -4.55
C GLU A 3 19.43 -10.32 -5.04
N THR A 4 18.50 -9.57 -4.43
CA THR A 4 18.26 -8.16 -4.74
C THR A 4 19.54 -7.34 -4.55
N ALA A 5 20.26 -7.54 -3.46
CA ALA A 5 21.53 -6.87 -3.21
C ALA A 5 22.58 -7.20 -4.29
N ALA A 6 22.71 -8.48 -4.66
CA ALA A 6 23.62 -8.89 -5.73
C ALA A 6 23.27 -8.23 -7.08
N ILE A 7 21.98 -8.18 -7.43
CA ILE A 7 21.51 -7.52 -8.65
C ILE A 7 21.88 -6.02 -8.63
N LEU A 8 21.54 -5.31 -7.54
CA LEU A 8 21.81 -3.87 -7.43
C LEU A 8 23.29 -3.52 -7.49
N HIS A 9 24.17 -4.41 -7.00
CA HIS A 9 25.62 -4.19 -7.05
C HIS A 9 26.26 -4.54 -8.41
N THR A 10 25.69 -5.48 -9.15
CA THR A 10 26.35 -6.02 -10.37
C THR A 10 25.69 -5.56 -11.67
N ALA A 11 24.44 -5.09 -11.61
CA ALA A 11 23.70 -4.68 -12.79
C ALA A 11 24.31 -3.46 -13.48
N THR A 12 24.23 -3.43 -14.80
CA THR A 12 24.68 -2.34 -15.66
C THR A 12 23.55 -1.88 -16.59
N ALA A 13 23.72 -0.78 -17.28
CA ALA A 13 22.74 -0.29 -18.25
C ALA A 13 22.41 -1.29 -19.39
N ARG A 14 23.22 -2.32 -19.58
CA ARG A 14 22.98 -3.40 -20.55
C ARG A 14 22.29 -4.62 -19.97
N SER A 15 21.97 -4.60 -18.69
CA SER A 15 21.27 -5.70 -18.01
C SER A 15 19.77 -5.67 -18.33
N LEU A 16 19.16 -6.84 -18.34
CA LEU A 16 17.74 -7.03 -18.19
C LEU A 16 17.49 -7.61 -16.78
N ILE A 17 16.74 -6.89 -15.98
CA ILE A 17 16.49 -7.24 -14.58
C ILE A 17 15.03 -7.71 -14.45
N LEU A 18 14.83 -8.84 -13.79
CA LEU A 18 13.54 -9.36 -13.44
C LEU A 18 13.45 -9.40 -11.91
N LEU A 19 12.55 -8.60 -11.35
CA LEU A 19 12.27 -8.57 -9.91
C LEU A 19 10.89 -9.13 -9.65
N ASP A 20 10.79 -9.99 -8.66
CA ASP A 20 9.53 -10.58 -8.23
C ASP A 20 9.36 -10.41 -6.72
N GLU A 21 8.34 -9.67 -6.32
CA GLU A 21 7.96 -9.42 -4.92
C GLU A 21 9.13 -9.03 -3.98
N VAL A 22 9.96 -8.08 -4.39
CA VAL A 22 11.02 -7.52 -3.54
C VAL A 22 10.39 -6.88 -2.29
N GLY A 23 11.00 -7.12 -1.13
CA GLY A 23 10.47 -6.63 0.14
C GLY A 23 9.59 -7.62 0.88
N ARG A 24 9.33 -8.82 0.32
CA ARG A 24 8.58 -9.88 1.00
C ARG A 24 9.37 -10.45 2.19
N GLY A 25 8.67 -10.78 3.28
CA GLY A 25 9.25 -11.41 4.47
C GLY A 25 9.72 -10.43 5.55
N THR A 26 9.36 -9.16 5.43
CA THR A 26 9.49 -8.14 6.48
C THR A 26 8.15 -7.42 6.69
N SER A 27 8.12 -6.35 7.49
CA SER A 27 6.91 -5.54 7.63
C SER A 27 6.50 -4.93 6.29
N THR A 28 5.21 -4.69 6.09
CA THR A 28 4.69 -4.14 4.82
C THR A 28 5.37 -2.83 4.45
N TYR A 29 5.54 -1.93 5.42
CA TYR A 29 6.18 -0.62 5.18
C TYR A 29 7.66 -0.71 4.87
N ASP A 30 8.42 -1.56 5.58
CA ASP A 30 9.83 -1.78 5.27
C ASP A 30 9.99 -2.39 3.88
N GLY A 31 9.13 -3.36 3.54
CA GLY A 31 9.11 -3.99 2.23
C GLY A 31 8.83 -3.00 1.11
N LEU A 32 7.80 -2.17 1.27
CA LEU A 32 7.46 -1.10 0.34
C LEU A 32 8.60 -0.08 0.19
N ALA A 33 9.18 0.39 1.29
CA ALA A 33 10.27 1.37 1.27
C ALA A 33 11.51 0.82 0.54
N ILE A 34 11.85 -0.44 0.77
CA ILE A 34 12.96 -1.11 0.07
C ILE A 34 12.66 -1.25 -1.41
N ALA A 35 11.45 -1.68 -1.78
CA ALA A 35 11.03 -1.86 -3.16
C ALA A 35 11.04 -0.52 -3.92
N TRP A 36 10.51 0.54 -3.30
CA TRP A 36 10.51 1.90 -3.83
C TRP A 36 11.94 2.40 -4.11
N ALA A 37 12.81 2.35 -3.10
CA ALA A 37 14.20 2.77 -3.23
C ALA A 37 14.97 1.96 -4.28
N ALA A 38 14.67 0.65 -4.40
CA ALA A 38 15.28 -0.20 -5.43
C ALA A 38 14.87 0.24 -6.85
N VAL A 39 13.59 0.58 -7.08
CA VAL A 39 13.12 1.09 -8.38
C VAL A 39 13.79 2.42 -8.71
N GLU A 40 13.83 3.37 -7.78
CA GLU A 40 14.51 4.66 -7.98
C GLU A 40 15.99 4.48 -8.29
N TYR A 41 16.69 3.59 -7.59
CA TYR A 41 18.08 3.30 -7.82
C TYR A 41 18.32 2.69 -9.20
N LEU A 42 17.52 1.70 -9.60
CA LEU A 42 17.59 1.08 -10.92
C LEU A 42 17.30 2.08 -12.03
N HIS A 43 16.32 2.96 -11.84
CA HIS A 43 15.95 3.99 -12.80
C HIS A 43 17.05 5.06 -12.95
N SER A 44 17.52 5.62 -11.83
CA SER A 44 18.39 6.81 -11.86
C SER A 44 19.87 6.49 -12.01
N ARG A 45 20.34 5.37 -11.43
CA ARG A 45 21.75 5.00 -11.37
C ARG A 45 22.13 3.93 -12.37
N VAL A 46 21.43 2.79 -12.33
CA VAL A 46 21.78 1.63 -13.17
C VAL A 46 21.29 1.82 -14.60
N ARG A 47 20.07 2.36 -14.76
CA ARG A 47 19.40 2.56 -16.06
C ARG A 47 19.24 1.28 -16.87
N ALA A 48 19.07 0.15 -16.19
CA ALA A 48 18.81 -1.15 -16.79
C ALA A 48 17.35 -1.27 -17.19
N LYS A 49 17.08 -2.08 -18.20
CA LYS A 49 15.71 -2.51 -18.50
C LYS A 49 15.24 -3.43 -17.39
N THR A 50 14.11 -3.08 -16.77
CA THR A 50 13.61 -3.81 -15.59
C THR A 50 12.15 -4.17 -15.77
N LEU A 51 11.79 -5.39 -15.42
CA LEU A 51 10.42 -5.85 -15.20
C LEU A 51 10.29 -6.14 -13.70
N PHE A 52 9.32 -5.52 -13.06
CA PHE A 52 9.08 -5.70 -11.62
C PHE A 52 7.65 -6.15 -11.38
N ALA A 53 7.47 -7.39 -10.94
CA ALA A 53 6.21 -7.91 -10.45
C ALA A 53 6.09 -7.61 -8.94
N THR A 54 4.99 -6.96 -8.53
CA THR A 54 4.77 -6.56 -7.14
C THR A 54 3.28 -6.51 -6.83
N HIS A 55 2.95 -6.62 -5.54
CA HIS A 55 1.62 -6.41 -5.00
C HIS A 55 1.47 -5.05 -4.29
N TYR A 56 2.53 -4.24 -4.24
CA TYR A 56 2.47 -2.90 -3.66
C TYR A 56 1.85 -1.91 -4.65
N PHE A 57 0.60 -1.51 -4.41
CA PHE A 57 -0.11 -0.55 -5.26
C PHE A 57 0.56 0.82 -5.29
N GLU A 58 1.16 1.22 -4.18
CA GLU A 58 1.85 2.51 -4.02
C GLU A 58 2.95 2.69 -5.06
N LEU A 59 3.61 1.61 -5.47
CA LEU A 59 4.65 1.67 -6.51
C LEU A 59 4.13 2.11 -7.88
N THR A 60 2.81 2.05 -8.10
CA THR A 60 2.21 2.54 -9.35
C THR A 60 2.36 4.05 -9.53
N GLU A 61 2.51 4.80 -8.42
CA GLU A 61 2.74 6.24 -8.45
C GLU A 61 4.08 6.62 -9.09
N LEU A 62 5.06 5.72 -9.07
CA LEU A 62 6.36 5.95 -9.69
C LEU A 62 6.28 6.20 -11.20
N ALA A 63 5.26 5.68 -11.87
CA ALA A 63 5.04 5.96 -13.28
C ALA A 63 4.65 7.42 -13.58
N GLU A 64 4.13 8.14 -12.59
CA GLU A 64 3.82 9.57 -12.69
C GLU A 64 5.05 10.43 -12.39
N GLN A 65 5.98 9.92 -11.58
CA GLN A 65 7.14 10.65 -11.08
C GLN A 65 8.40 10.42 -11.92
N LEU A 66 8.56 9.20 -12.46
CA LEU A 66 9.77 8.77 -13.14
C LEU A 66 9.50 8.53 -14.64
N SER A 67 10.15 9.31 -15.49
CA SER A 67 10.02 9.14 -16.94
C SER A 67 10.55 7.77 -17.39
N GLY A 68 9.76 7.06 -18.22
CA GLY A 68 10.14 5.71 -18.70
C GLY A 68 9.69 4.56 -17.80
N VAL A 69 9.13 4.84 -16.61
CA VAL A 69 8.41 3.86 -15.80
C VAL A 69 6.98 3.75 -16.32
N LYS A 70 6.46 2.53 -16.43
CA LYS A 70 5.10 2.25 -16.92
C LYS A 70 4.46 1.17 -16.07
N ASN A 71 3.19 1.36 -15.79
CA ASN A 71 2.37 0.36 -15.10
C ASN A 71 1.74 -0.60 -16.08
N TYR A 72 1.72 -1.86 -15.72
CA TYR A 72 1.00 -2.93 -16.38
C TYR A 72 0.31 -3.80 -15.31
N HIS A 73 -0.79 -4.41 -15.67
CA HIS A 73 -1.48 -5.35 -14.80
C HIS A 73 -1.88 -6.62 -15.56
N VAL A 74 -2.12 -7.70 -14.82
CA VAL A 74 -2.69 -8.93 -15.37
C VAL A 74 -4.20 -8.78 -15.41
N SER A 75 -4.79 -8.87 -16.62
CA SER A 75 -6.22 -8.67 -16.77
C SER A 75 -7.03 -9.82 -16.18
N VAL A 76 -8.11 -9.44 -15.52
CA VAL A 76 -9.04 -10.31 -14.82
C VAL A 76 -10.44 -10.03 -15.31
N LYS A 77 -11.23 -11.08 -15.54
CA LYS A 77 -12.64 -10.96 -15.90
C LYS A 77 -13.52 -11.51 -14.77
N GLU A 78 -14.48 -10.72 -14.36
CA GLU A 78 -15.51 -11.16 -13.43
C GLU A 78 -16.70 -11.71 -14.22
N ALA A 79 -17.12 -12.89 -13.87
CA ALA A 79 -18.27 -13.55 -14.47
C ALA A 79 -19.01 -14.40 -13.42
N GLY A 80 -20.29 -14.12 -13.20
CA GLY A 80 -21.15 -14.91 -12.32
C GLY A 80 -20.68 -15.04 -10.87
N GLY A 81 -20.05 -13.99 -10.30
CA GLY A 81 -19.50 -14.00 -8.92
C GLY A 81 -18.21 -14.81 -8.77
N SER A 82 -17.57 -15.13 -9.88
CA SER A 82 -16.26 -15.77 -9.94
C SER A 82 -15.30 -14.93 -10.76
N VAL A 83 -14.00 -15.06 -10.46
CA VAL A 83 -12.91 -14.35 -11.11
C VAL A 83 -12.16 -15.30 -12.04
N VAL A 84 -11.95 -14.87 -13.30
CA VAL A 84 -11.18 -15.60 -14.29
C VAL A 84 -9.96 -14.78 -14.67
N PHE A 85 -8.77 -15.32 -14.44
CA PHE A 85 -7.52 -14.70 -14.84
C PHE A 85 -7.29 -14.94 -16.34
N LEU A 86 -7.28 -13.87 -17.12
CA LEU A 86 -7.11 -13.95 -18.58
C LEU A 86 -5.66 -14.20 -18.99
N ARG A 87 -4.71 -14.10 -18.07
CA ARG A 87 -3.26 -14.25 -18.29
C ARG A 87 -2.75 -13.33 -19.40
N ARG A 88 -3.33 -12.16 -19.51
CA ARG A 88 -2.89 -11.09 -20.40
C ARG A 88 -2.34 -9.95 -19.58
N VAL A 89 -1.24 -9.38 -20.04
CA VAL A 89 -0.63 -8.19 -19.44
C VAL A 89 -1.12 -7.00 -20.25
N GLU A 90 -1.77 -6.06 -19.59
CA GLU A 90 -2.37 -4.87 -20.20
C GLU A 90 -1.80 -3.61 -19.57
N PRO A 91 -1.69 -2.49 -20.33
CA PRO A 91 -1.20 -1.22 -19.79
C PRO A 91 -2.12 -0.65 -18.73
N GLY A 92 -1.53 -0.01 -17.71
CA GLY A 92 -2.24 0.63 -16.62
C GLY A 92 -2.03 -0.07 -15.29
N ALA A 93 -2.38 0.60 -14.19
CA ALA A 93 -2.41 0.03 -12.86
C ALA A 93 -3.61 -0.92 -12.73
N ALA A 94 -3.52 -1.90 -11.84
CA ALA A 94 -4.69 -2.67 -11.42
C ALA A 94 -5.65 -1.76 -10.63
N ASP A 95 -6.94 -2.01 -10.76
CA ASP A 95 -7.98 -1.25 -10.04
C ASP A 95 -8.24 -1.78 -8.63
N ARG A 96 -7.93 -3.05 -8.38
CA ARG A 96 -8.12 -3.73 -7.08
C ARG A 96 -7.29 -5.01 -6.95
N SER A 97 -7.22 -5.54 -5.74
CA SER A 97 -6.64 -6.85 -5.48
C SER A 97 -7.70 -7.95 -5.56
N TYR A 98 -7.27 -9.15 -5.94
CA TYR A 98 -8.14 -10.33 -6.04
C TYR A 98 -7.72 -11.44 -5.08
N GLY A 99 -7.01 -11.12 -4.00
CA GLY A 99 -6.46 -12.08 -3.05
C GLY A 99 -7.52 -13.02 -2.45
N ILE A 100 -8.68 -12.49 -2.05
CA ILE A 100 -9.77 -13.28 -1.49
C ILE A 100 -10.38 -14.21 -2.55
N GLU A 101 -10.51 -13.75 -3.80
CA GLU A 101 -11.00 -14.58 -4.90
C GLU A 101 -10.02 -15.71 -5.25
N VAL A 102 -8.72 -15.41 -5.22
CA VAL A 102 -7.66 -16.43 -5.35
C VAL A 102 -7.73 -17.46 -4.23
N ALA A 103 -7.93 -17.01 -2.98
CA ALA A 103 -8.08 -17.89 -1.83
C ALA A 103 -9.29 -18.82 -1.99
N LYS A 104 -10.42 -18.31 -2.48
CA LYS A 104 -11.61 -19.10 -2.81
C LYS A 104 -11.31 -20.14 -3.91
N LEU A 105 -10.65 -19.73 -4.98
CA LEU A 105 -10.25 -20.64 -6.07
C LEU A 105 -9.25 -21.71 -5.62
N ALA A 106 -8.39 -21.39 -4.65
CA ALA A 106 -7.46 -22.33 -4.03
C ALA A 106 -8.15 -23.32 -3.07
N GLY A 107 -9.45 -23.18 -2.85
CA GLY A 107 -10.23 -24.11 -2.04
C GLY A 107 -10.20 -23.83 -0.54
N LEU A 108 -9.96 -22.59 -0.11
CA LEU A 108 -10.13 -22.22 1.30
C LEU A 108 -11.57 -22.46 1.76
N PRO A 109 -11.81 -22.87 3.03
CA PRO A 109 -13.14 -23.04 3.57
C PRO A 109 -13.98 -21.78 3.36
N ASN A 110 -15.24 -21.97 2.97
CA ASN A 110 -16.14 -20.84 2.63
C ASN A 110 -16.31 -19.87 3.82
N GLU A 111 -16.34 -20.37 5.04
CA GLU A 111 -16.41 -19.56 6.27
C GLU A 111 -15.23 -18.59 6.40
N VAL A 112 -14.02 -19.04 6.05
CA VAL A 112 -12.80 -18.21 6.04
C VAL A 112 -12.90 -17.14 4.96
N VAL A 113 -13.38 -17.49 3.76
CA VAL A 113 -13.53 -16.55 2.64
C VAL A 113 -14.58 -15.48 2.97
N VAL A 114 -15.72 -15.87 3.58
CA VAL A 114 -16.75 -14.92 4.01
C VAL A 114 -16.20 -13.97 5.05
N ARG A 115 -15.54 -14.50 6.09
CA ARG A 115 -14.97 -13.66 7.16
C ARG A 115 -13.88 -12.71 6.63
N ALA A 116 -13.04 -13.17 5.69
CA ALA A 116 -12.02 -12.34 5.06
C ALA A 116 -12.63 -11.13 4.32
N ARG A 117 -13.77 -11.31 3.64
CA ARG A 117 -14.50 -10.20 3.00
C ARG A 117 -15.07 -9.21 4.00
N GLU A 118 -15.63 -9.69 5.11
CA GLU A 118 -16.14 -8.82 6.19
C GLU A 118 -15.01 -7.97 6.76
N VAL A 119 -13.87 -8.60 7.11
CA VAL A 119 -12.70 -7.90 7.64
C VAL A 119 -12.19 -6.86 6.65
N LEU A 120 -12.10 -7.21 5.36
CA LEU A 120 -11.70 -6.27 4.32
C LEU A 120 -12.63 -5.06 4.26
N ALA A 121 -13.95 -5.30 4.23
CA ALA A 121 -14.94 -4.22 4.20
C ALA A 121 -14.91 -3.33 5.46
N GLU A 122 -14.64 -3.89 6.64
CA GLU A 122 -14.45 -3.14 7.88
C GLU A 122 -13.26 -2.18 7.78
N HIS A 123 -12.13 -2.65 7.23
CA HIS A 123 -10.94 -1.84 7.02
C HIS A 123 -11.15 -0.74 5.99
N GLU A 124 -11.72 -1.06 4.81
CA GLU A 124 -12.05 -0.07 3.78
C GLU A 124 -12.98 1.03 4.29
N SER A 125 -13.98 0.66 5.09
CA SER A 125 -14.91 1.61 5.69
C SER A 125 -14.23 2.54 6.71
N SER A 126 -13.24 2.05 7.42
CA SER A 126 -12.49 2.83 8.41
C SER A 126 -11.60 3.88 7.74
N GLU A 127 -10.94 3.54 6.63
CA GLU A 127 -10.14 4.50 5.86
C GLU A 127 -11.00 5.60 5.23
N HIS A 128 -12.17 5.28 4.69
CA HIS A 128 -13.09 6.27 4.13
C HIS A 128 -13.61 7.28 5.17
N ARG A 129 -13.77 6.87 6.44
CA ARG A 129 -14.16 7.80 7.51
C ARG A 129 -13.06 8.79 7.87
N LEU A 130 -11.80 8.38 7.79
CA LEU A 130 -10.65 9.24 8.09
C LEU A 130 -10.39 10.26 6.98
N THR A 131 -10.57 9.90 5.72
CA THR A 131 -10.39 10.81 4.56
C THR A 131 -11.56 11.77 4.37
N GLY A 132 -12.80 11.38 4.73
CA GLY A 132 -14.00 12.21 4.60
C GLY A 132 -14.04 13.45 5.49
N HIS A 133 -13.23 13.51 6.56
CA HIS A 133 -13.17 14.67 7.47
C HIS A 133 -12.16 15.75 7.08
N LEU A 134 -11.36 15.55 6.02
CA LEU A 134 -10.26 16.47 5.67
C LEU A 134 -10.53 17.44 4.51
N THR A 135 -11.71 17.40 3.86
CA THR A 135 -12.00 18.33 2.76
C THR A 135 -13.44 18.87 2.80
N PRO A 136 -13.69 20.10 3.25
CA PRO A 136 -14.90 20.83 2.89
C PRO A 136 -14.74 21.39 1.46
N GLY A 137 -15.35 20.74 0.46
CA GLY A 137 -15.62 21.36 -0.84
C GLY A 137 -14.76 20.94 -2.03
N ALA A 138 -14.52 19.66 -2.25
CA ALA A 138 -14.00 19.19 -3.54
C ALA A 138 -14.96 18.19 -4.18
N SER A 139 -15.38 18.49 -5.39
CA SER A 139 -16.22 17.65 -6.25
C SER A 139 -15.60 16.28 -6.45
N ALA A 140 -16.45 15.25 -6.48
CA ALA A 140 -16.10 13.85 -6.63
C ALA A 140 -15.15 13.60 -7.82
N VAL A 141 -13.88 13.36 -7.50
CA VAL A 141 -12.93 12.71 -8.40
C VAL A 141 -13.01 11.21 -8.09
N PRO A 142 -13.04 10.31 -9.08
CA PRO A 142 -13.13 8.89 -8.82
C PRO A 142 -11.95 8.45 -7.93
N SER A 143 -12.28 7.90 -6.77
CA SER A 143 -11.32 7.46 -5.75
C SER A 143 -10.42 6.37 -6.31
N ARG A 144 -9.11 6.63 -6.33
CA ARG A 144 -8.07 5.64 -6.61
C ARG A 144 -8.16 4.53 -5.56
N PRO A 145 -8.00 3.26 -5.94
CA PRO A 145 -7.91 2.19 -4.96
C PRO A 145 -6.65 2.39 -4.11
N THR A 146 -6.85 2.66 -2.84
CA THR A 146 -5.77 2.80 -1.86
C THR A 146 -5.53 1.42 -1.25
N GLN A 147 -4.30 0.96 -1.27
CA GLN A 147 -3.93 -0.28 -0.57
C GLN A 147 -4.18 -0.09 0.94
N LEU A 148 -4.93 -1.02 1.51
CA LEU A 148 -5.31 -0.97 2.92
C LEU A 148 -4.07 -1.03 3.82
N THR A 149 -3.89 -0.01 4.61
CA THR A 149 -2.95 0.01 5.71
C THR A 149 -3.55 -0.80 6.88
N ILE A 150 -3.25 -2.09 6.94
CA ILE A 150 -3.80 -3.02 7.95
C ILE A 150 -3.31 -2.68 9.37
N PHE A 151 -2.34 -1.81 9.50
CA PHE A 151 -1.81 -1.35 10.78
C PHE A 151 -1.95 0.16 10.91
N THR A 152 -3.02 0.61 11.55
CA THR A 152 -3.02 1.95 12.13
C THR A 152 -1.97 1.94 13.25
N PRO A 153 -0.92 2.77 13.21
CA PRO A 153 0.00 2.85 14.33
C PRO A 153 -0.80 3.14 15.61
N LEU A 154 -0.55 2.41 16.69
CA LEU A 154 -1.16 2.66 18.01
C LEU A 154 -1.05 4.11 18.48
N SER A 155 -0.13 4.86 17.87
CA SER A 155 0.10 6.29 18.11
C SER A 155 -0.86 7.26 17.38
N GLN A 156 -1.68 6.80 16.44
CA GLN A 156 -2.51 7.69 15.63
C GLN A 156 -3.62 8.39 16.45
N PRO A 157 -4.35 7.73 17.36
CA PRO A 157 -5.29 8.39 18.26
C PRO A 157 -4.62 9.43 19.17
N VAL A 158 -3.39 9.15 19.60
CA VAL A 158 -2.57 10.06 20.43
C VAL A 158 -2.19 11.31 19.63
N LEU A 159 -1.82 11.16 18.36
CA LEU A 159 -1.49 12.26 17.46
C LEU A 159 -2.72 13.14 17.15
N GLU A 160 -3.89 12.56 16.99
CA GLU A 160 -5.14 13.30 16.77
C GLU A 160 -5.50 14.12 18.00
N LYS A 161 -5.46 13.54 19.20
CA LYS A 161 -5.68 14.26 20.44
C LYS A 161 -4.69 15.42 20.62
N LEU A 162 -3.41 15.20 20.28
CA LEU A 162 -2.39 16.26 20.33
C LEU A 162 -2.64 17.40 19.34
N ARG A 163 -3.19 17.12 18.15
CA ARG A 163 -3.51 18.13 17.15
C ARG A 163 -4.69 19.02 17.54
N GLU A 164 -5.64 18.48 18.29
CA GLU A 164 -6.83 19.21 18.77
C GLU A 164 -6.55 20.12 19.97
N VAL A 165 -5.38 19.99 20.58
CA VAL A 165 -5.01 20.75 21.77
C VAL A 165 -4.62 22.18 21.44
N ASP A 166 -5.38 23.14 21.95
CA ASP A 166 -5.01 24.57 21.92
C ASP A 166 -4.05 24.90 23.05
N LEU A 167 -2.77 24.98 22.72
CA LEU A 167 -1.68 25.25 23.69
C LEU A 167 -1.83 26.60 24.41
N ASN A 168 -2.54 27.59 23.83
CA ASN A 168 -2.72 28.91 24.43
C ASN A 168 -3.81 28.92 25.50
N ARG A 169 -4.61 27.86 25.59
CA ARG A 169 -5.72 27.73 26.55
C ARG A 169 -5.44 26.74 27.68
N LEU A 170 -4.33 26.01 27.61
CA LEU A 170 -3.93 25.02 28.61
C LEU A 170 -3.15 25.64 29.74
N THR A 171 -3.59 25.34 30.95
CA THR A 171 -2.75 25.60 32.15
C THR A 171 -1.63 24.53 32.28
N PRO A 172 -0.52 24.81 33.00
CA PRO A 172 0.56 23.83 33.19
C PRO A 172 0.08 22.49 33.80
N LEU A 173 -0.90 22.54 34.70
CA LEU A 173 -1.47 21.34 35.33
C LEU A 173 -2.30 20.50 34.34
N GLU A 174 -3.10 21.16 33.51
CA GLU A 174 -3.88 20.48 32.48
C GLU A 174 -2.96 19.84 31.40
N ALA A 175 -1.88 20.52 31.03
CA ALA A 175 -0.88 19.95 30.12
C ALA A 175 -0.21 18.69 30.70
N LEU A 176 0.14 18.70 31.99
CA LEU A 176 0.69 17.53 32.67
C LEU A 176 -0.32 16.36 32.72
N ASN A 177 -1.57 16.65 33.03
CA ASN A 177 -2.62 15.63 33.05
C ASN A 177 -2.85 15.03 31.66
N LEU A 178 -2.92 15.86 30.64
CA LEU A 178 -3.04 15.41 29.25
C LEU A 178 -1.87 14.51 28.81
N LEU A 179 -0.63 14.91 29.14
CA LEU A 179 0.55 14.08 28.89
C LEU A 179 0.49 12.74 29.64
N ALA A 180 -0.02 12.73 30.88
CA ALA A 180 -0.17 11.50 31.64
C ALA A 180 -1.24 10.56 31.06
N GLU A 181 -2.31 11.12 30.48
CA GLU A 181 -3.33 10.34 29.75
C GLU A 181 -2.78 9.77 28.45
N LEU A 182 -2.15 10.59 27.62
CA LEU A 182 -1.56 10.16 26.34
C LEU A 182 -0.49 9.08 26.55
N LYS A 183 0.27 9.16 27.63
CA LYS A 183 1.28 8.14 27.99
C LYS A 183 0.67 6.78 28.37
N LYS A 184 -0.59 6.73 28.77
CA LYS A 184 -1.30 5.45 29.08
C LYS A 184 -1.86 4.78 27.82
N GLU A 185 -1.98 5.53 26.72
CA GLU A 185 -2.53 5.06 25.46
C GLU A 185 -1.44 4.58 24.47
N ILE A 186 -0.17 4.73 24.85
CA ILE A 186 1.03 4.23 24.17
C ILE A 186 1.54 2.97 24.87
#